data_2ef1abced05d23e3557546834974c952
#
_entry.id   2ef1abced05d23e3557546834974c952
#
_cell.length_a   1.000
_cell.length_b   1.000
_cell.length_c   1.000
_cell.angle_alpha   90.00
_cell.angle_beta   90.00
_cell.angle_gamma   90.00
#
_symmetry.space_group_name_H-M   'P 1'
#
loop_
_entity.id
_entity.type
_entity.pdbx_description
1 polymer ?
#
loop_
_entity_poly.entity_id
_entity_poly.type
_entity_poly.pdbx_seq_one_letter_code
_entity_poly.pdbx_strand_id
1 'polypeptide(L)'
;MKIVLATEQDIAPVKDRYLVLELDTFRIKDNIVPSWCVIDAGDIPLSEMTELDHFKTQHENLIKNYKKGDLNFVEQMLEHLRGKFGGNIDSFYMELFARLQQPKSDPWDYIITKEA
;
A
#
# COMPACT_ATOMS: atom_id res chain seq x y z
N MET A 1 -5.54 2.38 -12.80
CA MET A 1 -4.55 1.95 -11.82
C MET A 1 -3.70 0.81 -12.37
N LYS A 2 -2.42 0.85 -12.13
CA LYS A 2 -1.49 -0.18 -12.56
C LYS A 2 -0.64 -0.61 -11.37
N ILE A 3 -0.43 -1.92 -11.21
CA ILE A 3 0.41 -2.47 -10.13
C ILE A 3 1.71 -2.98 -10.74
N VAL A 4 2.84 -2.54 -10.19
CA VAL A 4 4.16 -2.91 -10.68
C VAL A 4 5.03 -3.39 -9.52
N LEU A 5 5.96 -4.29 -9.85
CA LEU A 5 7.03 -4.71 -8.93
C LEU A 5 8.28 -3.92 -9.27
N ALA A 6 8.83 -3.21 -8.30
CA ALA A 6 10.01 -2.39 -8.52
C ALA A 6 10.69 -2.09 -7.21
N THR A 7 12.00 -1.87 -7.25
CA THR A 7 12.72 -1.35 -6.09
C THR A 7 12.33 0.11 -5.87
N GLU A 8 12.59 0.62 -4.68
CA GLU A 8 12.32 2.02 -4.39
C GLU A 8 13.11 2.95 -5.32
N GLN A 9 14.32 2.57 -5.66
CA GLN A 9 15.15 3.32 -6.59
C GLN A 9 14.56 3.36 -7.99
N ASP A 10 14.02 2.25 -8.46
CA ASP A 10 13.44 2.16 -9.80
C ASP A 10 12.10 2.87 -9.89
N ILE A 11 11.32 2.90 -8.80
CA ILE A 11 10.02 3.57 -8.80
C ILE A 11 10.13 5.09 -8.60
N ALA A 12 11.24 5.59 -8.09
CA ALA A 12 11.39 7.00 -7.76
C ALA A 12 11.07 7.95 -8.94
N PRO A 13 11.56 7.70 -10.17
CA PRO A 13 11.22 8.58 -11.29
C PRO A 13 9.73 8.60 -11.63
N VAL A 14 9.02 7.51 -11.37
CA VAL A 14 7.58 7.41 -11.66
C VAL A 14 6.80 8.31 -10.70
N LYS A 15 7.29 8.51 -9.48
CA LYS A 15 6.64 9.38 -8.48
C LYS A 15 6.55 10.82 -8.92
N ASP A 16 7.38 11.26 -9.86
CA ASP A 16 7.35 12.62 -10.37
C ASP A 16 6.17 12.88 -11.31
N ARG A 17 5.58 11.82 -11.87
CA ARG A 17 4.52 11.93 -12.87
C ARG A 17 3.19 11.37 -12.42
N TYR A 18 3.21 10.43 -11.47
CA TYR A 18 2.03 9.68 -11.04
C TYR A 18 1.93 9.65 -9.53
N LEU A 19 0.73 9.44 -9.04
CA LEU A 19 0.56 9.07 -7.63
C LEU A 19 1.00 7.62 -7.48
N VAL A 20 2.00 7.39 -6.63
CA VAL A 20 2.56 6.05 -6.41
C VAL A 20 2.42 5.71 -4.94
N LEU A 21 1.80 4.57 -4.66
CA LEU A 21 1.57 4.09 -3.30
C LEU A 21 2.13 2.69 -3.15
N GLU A 22 2.90 2.48 -2.09
CA GLU A 22 3.46 1.16 -1.79
C GLU A 22 2.35 0.21 -1.35
N LEU A 23 2.38 -1.03 -1.85
CA LEU A 23 1.45 -2.08 -1.49
C LEU A 23 2.22 -3.19 -0.76
N ASP A 24 1.98 -4.45 -1.13
CA ASP A 24 2.66 -5.58 -0.52
C ASP A 24 4.10 -5.70 -0.95
N THR A 25 4.91 -6.31 -0.09
CA THR A 25 6.29 -6.71 -0.42
C THR A 25 6.32 -8.21 -0.61
N PHE A 26 6.98 -8.65 -1.67
CA PHE A 26 7.04 -10.06 -2.05
C PHE A 26 8.46 -10.59 -1.98
N ARG A 27 8.57 -11.86 -1.58
CA ARG A 27 9.80 -12.64 -1.77
C ARG A 27 9.56 -13.56 -2.95
N ILE A 28 10.30 -13.33 -4.02
CA ILE A 28 10.22 -14.11 -5.25
C ILE A 28 11.60 -14.72 -5.47
N LYS A 29 11.71 -16.05 -5.33
CA LYS A 29 13.00 -16.74 -5.24
C LYS A 29 13.79 -16.15 -4.07
N ASP A 30 14.98 -15.61 -4.31
CA ASP A 30 15.81 -15.02 -3.26
C ASP A 30 15.73 -13.50 -3.23
N ASN A 31 14.83 -12.91 -4.02
CA ASN A 31 14.71 -11.46 -4.13
C ASN A 31 13.48 -10.95 -3.37
N ILE A 32 13.69 -9.90 -2.59
CA ILE A 32 12.62 -9.21 -1.88
C ILE A 32 12.34 -7.92 -2.64
N VAL A 33 11.10 -7.77 -3.12
CA VAL A 33 10.72 -6.62 -3.93
C VAL A 33 9.34 -6.11 -3.52
N PRO A 34 9.20 -4.79 -3.30
CA PRO A 34 7.88 -4.21 -3.03
C PRO A 34 7.06 -4.09 -4.31
N SER A 35 5.74 -4.05 -4.13
CA SER A 35 4.82 -3.70 -5.21
C SER A 35 4.30 -2.29 -5.00
N TRP A 36 3.93 -1.64 -6.08
CA TRP A 36 3.49 -0.25 -6.09
C TRP A 36 2.26 -0.11 -6.95
N CYS A 37 1.34 0.71 -6.47
CA CYS A 37 0.18 1.12 -7.24
C CYS A 37 0.51 2.45 -7.91
N VAL A 38 0.35 2.52 -9.22
CA VAL A 38 0.58 3.74 -10.01
C VAL A 38 -0.76 4.26 -10.48
N ILE A 39 -1.14 5.45 -10.04
CA ILE A 39 -2.44 6.05 -10.31
C ILE A 39 -2.25 7.34 -11.09
N ASP A 40 -2.94 7.47 -12.22
CA ASP A 40 -2.96 8.72 -12.98
C ASP A 40 -3.73 9.78 -12.19
N ALA A 41 -3.24 11.02 -12.19
CA ALA A 41 -3.90 12.12 -11.49
C ALA A 41 -5.34 12.32 -11.96
N GLY A 42 -5.64 12.03 -13.23
CA GLY A 42 -6.99 12.11 -13.77
C GLY A 42 -7.98 11.14 -13.15
N ASP A 43 -7.49 10.09 -12.49
CA ASP A 43 -8.33 9.10 -11.82
C ASP A 43 -8.63 9.46 -10.36
N ILE A 44 -8.11 10.58 -9.88
CA ILE A 44 -8.37 11.06 -8.52
C ILE A 44 -9.46 12.13 -8.57
N PRO A 45 -10.52 12.01 -7.74
CA PRO A 45 -11.57 13.03 -7.70
C PRO A 45 -11.02 14.40 -7.31
N LEU A 46 -11.52 15.45 -7.95
CA LEU A 46 -11.12 16.82 -7.62
C LEU A 46 -11.38 17.15 -6.15
N SER A 47 -12.43 16.57 -5.57
CA SER A 47 -12.76 16.77 -4.15
C SER A 47 -11.66 16.29 -3.20
N GLU A 48 -10.78 15.38 -3.63
CA GLU A 48 -9.71 14.85 -2.81
C GLU A 48 -8.37 15.56 -3.03
N MET A 49 -8.27 16.42 -4.05
CA MET A 49 -6.98 17.01 -4.46
C MET A 49 -6.34 17.87 -3.36
N THR A 50 -7.13 18.61 -2.60
CA THR A 50 -6.61 19.48 -1.55
C THR A 50 -6.03 18.71 -0.36
N GLU A 51 -6.47 17.46 -0.16
CA GLU A 51 -6.04 16.61 0.95
C GLU A 51 -5.21 15.42 0.49
N LEU A 52 -4.84 15.37 -0.78
CA LEU A 52 -4.19 14.21 -1.36
C LEU A 52 -2.87 13.88 -0.66
N ASP A 53 -2.06 14.90 -0.37
CA ASP A 53 -0.78 14.69 0.33
C ASP A 53 -0.99 14.14 1.74
N HIS A 54 -2.05 14.57 2.40
CA HIS A 54 -2.41 14.06 3.72
C HIS A 54 -2.77 12.56 3.65
N PHE A 55 -3.61 12.18 2.69
CA PHE A 55 -3.99 10.78 2.51
C PHE A 55 -2.79 9.92 2.13
N LYS A 56 -1.90 10.48 1.30
CA LYS A 56 -0.66 9.79 0.90
C LYS A 56 0.22 9.51 2.13
N THR A 57 0.39 10.51 3.00
CA THR A 57 1.15 10.34 4.23
C THR A 57 0.52 9.29 5.13
N GLN A 58 -0.80 9.30 5.26
CA GLN A 58 -1.52 8.30 6.04
C GLN A 58 -1.31 6.89 5.48
N HIS A 59 -1.34 6.74 4.17
CA HIS A 59 -1.07 5.44 3.54
C HIS A 59 0.36 4.97 3.81
N GLU A 60 1.33 5.87 3.71
CA GLU A 60 2.73 5.54 3.99
C GLU A 60 2.91 5.09 5.44
N ASN A 61 2.23 5.75 6.37
CA ASN A 61 2.24 5.35 7.79
C ASN A 61 1.56 4.00 8.00
N LEU A 62 0.49 3.73 7.28
CA LEU A 62 -0.17 2.42 7.32
C LEU A 62 0.81 1.31 6.92
N ILE A 63 1.49 1.47 5.80
CA ILE A 63 2.46 0.48 5.32
C ILE A 63 3.61 0.32 6.31
N LYS A 64 4.15 1.42 6.82
CA LYS A 64 5.24 1.40 7.80
C LYS A 64 4.86 0.63 9.06
N ASN A 65 3.65 0.87 9.58
CA ASN A 65 3.20 0.19 10.79
C ASN A 65 2.82 -1.26 10.53
N TYR A 66 2.31 -1.57 9.34
CA TYR A 66 2.07 -2.95 8.94
C TYR A 66 3.38 -3.76 8.96
N LYS A 67 4.46 -3.19 8.43
CA LYS A 67 5.77 -3.84 8.45
C LYS A 67 6.29 -4.08 9.86
N LYS A 68 5.96 -3.18 10.80
CA LYS A 68 6.34 -3.33 12.20
C LYS A 68 5.48 -4.32 12.97
N GLY A 69 4.32 -4.71 12.42
CA GLY A 69 3.38 -5.57 13.10
C GLY A 69 2.44 -4.84 14.06
N ASP A 70 2.33 -3.52 13.96
CA ASP A 70 1.35 -2.74 14.73
C ASP A 70 0.00 -2.80 14.02
N LEU A 71 -0.68 -3.94 14.18
CA LEU A 71 -1.89 -4.23 13.43
C LEU A 71 -3.09 -3.44 13.93
N ASN A 72 -3.09 -3.00 15.19
CA ASN A 72 -4.17 -2.13 15.70
C ASN A 72 -4.15 -0.77 14.99
N PHE A 73 -2.97 -0.20 14.82
CA PHE A 73 -2.83 1.05 14.06
C PHE A 73 -3.31 0.88 12.62
N VAL A 74 -2.91 -0.23 11.98
CA VAL A 74 -3.31 -0.52 10.60
C VAL A 74 -4.82 -0.60 10.48
N GLU A 75 -5.48 -1.31 11.39
CA GLU A 75 -6.94 -1.45 11.37
C GLU A 75 -7.64 -0.10 11.45
N GLN A 76 -7.19 0.76 12.36
CA GLN A 76 -7.75 2.10 12.51
C GLN A 76 -7.53 2.94 11.26
N MET A 77 -6.34 2.87 10.67
CA MET A 77 -6.01 3.65 9.49
C MET A 77 -6.79 3.19 8.26
N LEU A 78 -7.08 1.89 8.15
CA LEU A 78 -7.89 1.35 7.05
C LEU A 78 -9.28 2.00 7.00
N GLU A 79 -9.88 2.28 8.15
CA GLU A 79 -11.18 2.94 8.20
C GLU A 79 -11.13 4.35 7.63
N HIS A 80 -10.03 5.06 7.86
CA HIS A 80 -9.85 6.41 7.34
C HIS A 80 -9.56 6.42 5.83
N LEU A 81 -8.85 5.42 5.33
CA LEU A 81 -8.38 5.40 3.95
C LEU A 81 -9.34 4.72 2.98
N ARG A 82 -10.32 3.97 3.49
CA ARG A 82 -11.30 3.32 2.63
C ARG A 82 -12.04 4.38 1.79
N GLY A 83 -12.11 4.16 0.50
CA GLY A 83 -12.75 5.07 -0.43
C GLY A 83 -11.87 6.24 -0.89
N LYS A 84 -10.72 6.46 -0.27
CA LYS A 84 -9.81 7.51 -0.70
C LYS A 84 -9.07 7.11 -1.98
N PHE A 85 -8.38 8.05 -2.59
CA PHE A 85 -7.72 7.84 -3.89
C PHE A 85 -8.71 7.40 -4.97
N GLY A 86 -9.94 7.93 -4.90
CA GLY A 86 -11.00 7.55 -5.84
C GLY A 86 -11.45 6.10 -5.72
N GLY A 87 -11.15 5.43 -4.60
CA GLY A 87 -11.45 4.01 -4.42
C GLY A 87 -10.52 3.09 -5.19
N ASN A 88 -9.49 3.61 -5.84
CA ASN A 88 -8.61 2.84 -6.73
C ASN A 88 -7.87 1.70 -6.03
N ILE A 89 -7.59 1.83 -4.73
CA ILE A 89 -6.86 0.80 -3.99
C ILE A 89 -7.70 0.15 -2.89
N ASP A 90 -9.02 0.28 -2.96
CA ASP A 90 -9.90 -0.33 -1.96
C ASP A 90 -9.77 -1.85 -1.92
N SER A 91 -9.52 -2.50 -3.04
CA SER A 91 -9.30 -3.95 -3.06
C SER A 91 -8.10 -4.36 -2.19
N PHE A 92 -7.02 -3.58 -2.23
CA PHE A 92 -5.85 -3.81 -1.37
C PHE A 92 -6.21 -3.61 0.10
N TYR A 93 -6.93 -2.54 0.42
CA TYR A 93 -7.35 -2.28 1.79
C TYR A 93 -8.26 -3.37 2.34
N MET A 94 -9.19 -3.86 1.53
CA MET A 94 -10.06 -4.96 1.91
C MET A 94 -9.28 -6.25 2.16
N GLU A 95 -8.27 -6.51 1.34
CA GLU A 95 -7.40 -7.67 1.52
C GLU A 95 -6.59 -7.56 2.81
N LEU A 96 -6.03 -6.38 3.11
CA LEU A 96 -5.36 -6.15 4.39
C LEU A 96 -6.30 -6.37 5.57
N PHE A 97 -7.51 -5.83 5.49
CA PHE A 97 -8.49 -6.02 6.55
C PHE A 97 -8.76 -7.50 6.79
N ALA A 98 -8.92 -8.28 5.73
CA ALA A 98 -9.13 -9.72 5.84
C ALA A 98 -7.95 -10.41 6.53
N ARG A 99 -6.72 -10.00 6.22
CA ARG A 99 -5.52 -10.55 6.87
C ARG A 99 -5.48 -10.24 8.36
N LEU A 100 -5.96 -9.07 8.77
CA LEU A 100 -5.99 -8.67 10.17
C LEU A 100 -6.94 -9.54 11.01
N GLN A 101 -7.88 -10.23 10.37
CA GLN A 101 -8.78 -11.14 11.04
C GLN A 101 -8.14 -12.52 11.28
N GLN A 102 -6.97 -12.76 10.71
CA GLN A 102 -6.20 -13.99 10.90
C GLN A 102 -5.25 -13.82 12.08
N PRO A 103 -4.85 -14.95 12.74
CA PRO A 103 -3.85 -14.85 13.80
C PRO A 103 -2.55 -14.25 13.29
N LYS A 104 -1.97 -13.35 14.10
CA LYS A 104 -0.69 -12.73 13.78
C LYS A 104 0.41 -13.79 13.86
N SER A 105 1.26 -13.86 12.84
CA SER A 105 2.42 -14.74 12.85
C SER A 105 3.44 -14.31 13.92
N ASP A 106 4.19 -15.28 14.45
CA ASP A 106 5.21 -15.03 15.47
C ASP A 106 6.49 -15.80 15.09
N PRO A 107 7.57 -15.12 14.71
CA PRO A 107 7.70 -13.65 14.60
C PRO A 107 6.87 -13.06 13.47
N TRP A 108 6.56 -11.77 13.60
CA TRP A 108 5.80 -11.09 12.57
C TRP A 108 6.61 -10.97 11.29
N ASP A 109 5.99 -11.37 10.17
CA ASP A 109 6.59 -11.26 8.84
C ASP A 109 5.54 -10.72 7.88
N TYR A 110 5.78 -9.50 7.37
CA TYR A 110 4.87 -8.86 6.42
C TYR A 110 5.10 -9.29 4.97
N ILE A 111 6.20 -10.00 4.71
CA ILE A 111 6.61 -10.37 3.36
C ILE A 111 5.81 -11.58 2.89
N ILE A 112 5.25 -11.47 1.68
CA ILE A 112 4.51 -12.56 1.06
C ILE A 112 5.46 -13.33 0.15
N THR A 113 5.64 -14.61 0.42
CA THR A 113 6.51 -15.46 -0.41
C THR A 113 5.71 -15.99 -1.58
N LYS A 114 6.24 -15.75 -2.80
CA LYS A 114 5.68 -16.27 -4.04
C LYS A 114 6.61 -17.33 -4.60
N GLU A 115 6.04 -18.44 -5.01
CA GLU A 115 6.79 -19.44 -5.75
C GLU A 115 6.83 -19.02 -7.22
N ALA A 116 8.01 -19.09 -7.79
CA ALA A 116 8.20 -18.69 -9.17
C ALA A 116 7.77 -19.78 -10.14
#